data_31e4164bed763b52628fd12f59fe65e0
#
_entry.id   31e4164bed763b52628fd12f59fe65e0
#
_cell.length_a   1.000
_cell.length_b   1.000
_cell.length_c   1.000
_cell.angle_alpha   90.00
_cell.angle_beta   90.00
_cell.angle_gamma   90.00
#
_symmetry.space_group_name_H-M   'P 1'
#
loop_
_entity.id
_entity.type
_entity.pdbx_description
1 polymer ?
#
loop_
_entity_poly.entity_id
_entity_poly.type
_entity_poly.pdbx_seq_one_letter_code
_entity_poly.pdbx_strand_id
1 'polypeptide(L)'
;MIISENIRALARECDSELAGIYARIDDIATYNTEKVLDAFREERISERHFYPTTGYGYNDDGRDAADRLFARCLGCEAGFVSHNIISGTHAIAIGLYALLKPGDTMLSVTGTPYDTLQGVIGINGEEDSVISGGVAYKEIPLTSEGRLDIPAVLAGLENDRSIKMVYVQRSKGYDSRRTLTSAEIDALYDAVKSVSDA
;
A
#
# COMPACT_ATOMS: atom_id res chain seq x y z
N MET A 1 -1.31 33.77 -21.38
CA MET A 1 0.14 33.47 -21.39
C MET A 1 0.42 32.67 -22.66
N ILE A 2 1.32 33.12 -23.51
CA ILE A 2 1.67 32.41 -24.76
C ILE A 2 2.97 31.65 -24.48
N ILE A 3 2.90 30.32 -24.60
CA ILE A 3 4.08 29.44 -24.43
C ILE A 3 5.01 29.70 -25.63
N SER A 4 6.29 29.96 -25.37
CA SER A 4 7.29 30.21 -26.42
C SER A 4 7.49 28.98 -27.32
N GLU A 5 7.87 29.21 -28.58
CA GLU A 5 8.08 28.11 -29.53
C GLU A 5 9.23 27.18 -29.09
N ASN A 6 10.25 27.69 -28.40
CA ASN A 6 11.34 26.87 -27.84
C ASN A 6 10.82 25.86 -26.80
N ILE A 7 9.90 26.26 -25.91
CA ILE A 7 9.29 25.36 -24.94
C ILE A 7 8.42 24.31 -25.64
N ARG A 8 7.68 24.70 -26.67
CA ARG A 8 6.88 23.78 -27.50
C ARG A 8 7.75 22.75 -28.22
N ALA A 9 8.90 23.20 -28.77
CA ALA A 9 9.85 22.31 -29.43
C ALA A 9 10.44 21.30 -28.45
N LEU A 10 10.87 21.74 -27.27
CA LEU A 10 11.39 20.86 -26.22
C LEU A 10 10.32 19.85 -25.75
N ALA A 11 9.08 20.27 -25.57
CA ALA A 11 7.99 19.37 -25.21
C ALA A 11 7.79 18.27 -26.27
N ARG A 12 7.77 18.61 -27.56
CA ARG A 12 7.66 17.63 -28.64
C ARG A 12 8.83 16.64 -28.67
N GLU A 13 10.05 17.11 -28.40
CA GLU A 13 11.23 16.25 -28.29
C GLU A 13 11.08 15.25 -27.13
N CYS A 14 10.73 15.72 -25.93
CA CYS A 14 10.46 14.87 -24.78
C CYS A 14 9.34 13.84 -25.05
N ASP A 15 8.23 14.27 -25.65
CA ASP A 15 7.12 13.37 -26.01
C ASP A 15 7.58 12.28 -26.98
N SER A 16 8.42 12.62 -27.96
CA SER A 16 8.98 11.68 -28.92
C SER A 16 9.92 10.66 -28.24
N GLU A 17 10.79 11.11 -27.35
CA GLU A 17 11.70 10.24 -26.60
C GLU A 17 10.97 9.29 -25.65
N LEU A 18 9.88 9.76 -25.04
CA LEU A 18 9.11 9.01 -24.04
C LEU A 18 7.98 8.16 -24.66
N ALA A 19 7.73 8.25 -25.96
CA ALA A 19 6.60 7.56 -26.62
C ALA A 19 6.53 6.06 -26.31
N GLY A 20 7.67 5.34 -26.29
CA GLY A 20 7.72 3.92 -25.96
C GLY A 20 7.45 3.62 -24.47
N ILE A 21 7.72 4.58 -23.59
CA ILE A 21 7.41 4.46 -22.16
C ILE A 21 5.91 4.69 -21.95
N TYR A 22 5.34 5.71 -22.59
CA TYR A 22 3.91 6.00 -22.54
C TYR A 22 3.06 4.86 -23.07
N ALA A 23 3.44 4.26 -24.21
CA ALA A 23 2.73 3.11 -24.76
C ALA A 23 2.63 1.94 -23.75
N ARG A 24 3.72 1.63 -23.04
CA ARG A 24 3.69 0.60 -21.98
C ARG A 24 2.81 0.97 -20.79
N ILE A 25 2.79 2.26 -20.42
CA ILE A 25 1.91 2.76 -19.35
C ILE A 25 0.46 2.64 -19.78
N ASP A 26 0.14 2.97 -21.04
CA ASP A 26 -1.20 2.88 -21.61
C ASP A 26 -1.70 1.42 -21.65
N ASP A 27 -0.85 0.46 -22.00
CA ASP A 27 -1.18 -0.97 -21.95
C ASP A 27 -1.54 -1.41 -20.52
N ILE A 28 -0.74 -1.00 -19.53
CA ILE A 28 -1.01 -1.29 -18.11
C ILE A 28 -2.31 -0.61 -17.65
N ALA A 29 -2.53 0.64 -18.04
CA ALA A 29 -3.74 1.38 -17.72
C ALA A 29 -4.99 0.73 -18.33
N THR A 30 -4.90 0.29 -19.57
CA THR A 30 -5.98 -0.43 -20.27
C THR A 30 -6.33 -1.72 -19.53
N TYR A 31 -5.35 -2.57 -19.25
CA TYR A 31 -5.55 -3.81 -18.49
C TYR A 31 -6.23 -3.57 -17.13
N ASN A 32 -5.76 -2.59 -16.36
CA ASN A 32 -6.35 -2.29 -15.06
C ASN A 32 -7.76 -1.68 -15.18
N THR A 33 -8.02 -0.89 -16.20
CA THR A 33 -9.35 -0.35 -16.47
C THR A 33 -10.34 -1.46 -16.80
N GLU A 34 -9.96 -2.40 -17.66
CA GLU A 34 -10.79 -3.56 -17.99
C GLU A 34 -11.10 -4.40 -16.74
N LYS A 35 -10.08 -4.69 -15.92
CA LYS A 35 -10.24 -5.40 -14.65
C LYS A 35 -11.26 -4.72 -13.73
N VAL A 36 -11.20 -3.40 -13.58
CA VAL A 36 -12.15 -2.65 -12.76
C VAL A 36 -13.55 -2.69 -13.36
N LEU A 37 -13.69 -2.50 -14.67
CA LEU A 37 -15.00 -2.56 -15.34
C LEU A 37 -15.64 -3.94 -15.23
N ASP A 38 -14.85 -5.00 -15.31
CA ASP A 38 -15.34 -6.36 -15.12
C ASP A 38 -15.83 -6.59 -13.69
N ALA A 39 -15.10 -6.10 -12.68
CA ALA A 39 -15.57 -6.13 -11.30
C ALA A 39 -16.92 -5.39 -11.12
N PHE A 40 -17.10 -4.22 -11.75
CA PHE A 40 -18.37 -3.49 -11.76
C PHE A 40 -19.52 -4.31 -12.39
N ARG A 41 -19.23 -5.01 -13.49
CA ARG A 41 -20.22 -5.88 -14.17
C ARG A 41 -20.59 -7.08 -13.31
N GLU A 42 -19.63 -7.75 -12.72
CA GLU A 42 -19.83 -8.93 -11.88
C GLU A 42 -20.63 -8.60 -10.61
N GLU A 43 -20.31 -7.48 -9.96
CA GLU A 43 -21.05 -6.99 -8.81
C GLU A 43 -22.39 -6.32 -9.20
N ARG A 44 -22.69 -6.21 -10.50
CA ARG A 44 -23.92 -5.62 -11.05
C ARG A 44 -24.17 -4.22 -10.51
N ILE A 45 -23.11 -3.41 -10.42
CA ILE A 45 -23.21 -2.05 -9.94
C ILE A 45 -24.18 -1.27 -10.84
N SER A 46 -25.11 -0.54 -10.22
CA SER A 46 -26.15 0.22 -10.88
C SER A 46 -26.47 1.48 -10.09
N GLU A 47 -27.30 2.36 -10.63
CA GLU A 47 -27.69 3.62 -10.02
C GLU A 47 -28.17 3.48 -8.57
N ARG A 48 -28.86 2.39 -8.22
CA ARG A 48 -29.39 2.16 -6.87
C ARG A 48 -28.30 2.16 -5.78
N HIS A 49 -27.06 1.76 -6.12
CA HIS A 49 -25.93 1.71 -5.16
C HIS A 49 -25.41 3.10 -4.79
N PHE A 50 -25.84 4.13 -5.53
CA PHE A 50 -25.46 5.53 -5.30
C PHE A 50 -26.56 6.33 -4.61
N TYR A 51 -27.69 5.72 -4.28
CA TYR A 51 -28.73 6.41 -3.54
C TYR A 51 -28.32 6.62 -2.07
N PRO A 52 -28.71 7.77 -1.48
CA PRO A 52 -28.42 8.04 -0.08
C PRO A 52 -29.06 6.98 0.84
N THR A 53 -28.33 6.60 1.88
CA THR A 53 -28.82 5.70 2.93
C THR A 53 -28.81 6.41 4.28
N THR A 54 -29.37 5.78 5.32
CA THR A 54 -29.34 6.32 6.69
C THR A 54 -27.96 6.30 7.32
N GLY A 55 -27.00 5.55 6.73
CA GLY A 55 -25.67 5.37 7.27
C GLY A 55 -25.54 4.35 8.40
N TYR A 56 -26.66 3.77 8.86
CA TYR A 56 -26.65 2.78 9.93
C TYR A 56 -26.35 1.33 9.45
N GLY A 57 -26.09 1.13 8.16
CA GLY A 57 -25.74 -0.17 7.59
C GLY A 57 -26.93 -1.11 7.32
N TYR A 58 -28.14 -0.69 7.61
CA TYR A 58 -29.33 -1.47 7.29
C TYR A 58 -29.76 -1.19 5.85
N ASN A 59 -29.80 -2.25 5.03
CA ASN A 59 -30.12 -2.17 3.60
C ASN A 59 -29.24 -1.17 2.83
N ASP A 60 -27.96 -1.11 3.17
CA ASP A 60 -26.98 -0.26 2.51
C ASP A 60 -26.25 -1.06 1.40
N ASP A 61 -26.98 -1.34 0.32
CA ASP A 61 -26.47 -2.09 -0.83
C ASP A 61 -25.17 -1.47 -1.39
N GLY A 62 -25.05 -0.14 -1.35
CA GLY A 62 -23.88 0.57 -1.86
C GLY A 62 -22.61 0.29 -1.06
N ARG A 63 -22.73 0.24 0.27
CA ARG A 63 -21.61 -0.08 1.16
C ARG A 63 -21.09 -1.50 0.94
N ASP A 64 -22.00 -2.47 1.00
CA ASP A 64 -21.67 -3.87 0.81
C ASP A 64 -21.09 -4.14 -0.59
N ALA A 65 -21.64 -3.46 -1.59
CA ALA A 65 -21.12 -3.54 -2.97
C ALA A 65 -19.72 -2.93 -3.10
N ALA A 66 -19.43 -1.83 -2.40
CA ALA A 66 -18.10 -1.20 -2.41
C ALA A 66 -17.04 -2.14 -1.82
N ASP A 67 -17.33 -2.79 -0.70
CA ASP A 67 -16.41 -3.76 -0.06
C ASP A 67 -16.08 -4.91 -1.01
N ARG A 68 -17.09 -5.53 -1.64
CA ARG A 68 -16.88 -6.61 -2.61
C ARG A 68 -16.15 -6.14 -3.88
N LEU A 69 -16.50 -4.96 -4.39
CA LEU A 69 -15.89 -4.39 -5.57
C LEU A 69 -14.37 -4.17 -5.37
N PHE A 70 -13.98 -3.58 -4.23
CA PHE A 70 -12.57 -3.39 -3.91
C PHE A 70 -11.84 -4.71 -3.72
N ALA A 71 -12.44 -5.68 -3.03
CA ALA A 71 -11.87 -7.01 -2.89
C ALA A 71 -11.58 -7.66 -4.26
N ARG A 72 -12.54 -7.61 -5.20
CA ARG A 72 -12.34 -8.12 -6.57
C ARG A 72 -11.26 -7.39 -7.34
N CYS A 73 -11.29 -6.05 -7.33
CA CYS A 73 -10.30 -5.24 -8.05
C CYS A 73 -8.87 -5.52 -7.58
N LEU A 74 -8.69 -5.86 -6.30
CA LEU A 74 -7.39 -6.09 -5.67
C LEU A 74 -7.04 -7.58 -5.53
N GLY A 75 -7.95 -8.49 -5.89
CA GLY A 75 -7.73 -9.94 -5.76
C GLY A 75 -7.70 -10.42 -4.31
N CYS A 76 -8.44 -9.75 -3.41
CA CYS A 76 -8.51 -10.06 -1.99
C CYS A 76 -9.78 -10.87 -1.66
N GLU A 77 -9.75 -11.62 -0.56
CA GLU A 77 -10.90 -12.38 -0.05
C GLU A 77 -12.03 -11.46 0.43
N ALA A 78 -11.67 -10.31 1.01
CA ALA A 78 -12.60 -9.31 1.53
C ALA A 78 -12.03 -7.90 1.39
N GLY A 79 -12.90 -6.90 1.39
CA GLY A 79 -12.56 -5.48 1.43
C GLY A 79 -13.32 -4.77 2.54
N PHE A 80 -12.75 -3.69 3.05
CA PHE A 80 -13.45 -2.77 3.94
C PHE A 80 -13.26 -1.34 3.43
N VAL A 81 -14.34 -0.77 2.92
CA VAL A 81 -14.36 0.57 2.33
C VAL A 81 -15.31 1.46 3.13
N SER A 82 -14.78 2.51 3.71
CA SER A 82 -15.59 3.43 4.51
C SER A 82 -15.15 4.87 4.33
N HIS A 83 -16.13 5.78 4.19
CA HIS A 83 -15.87 7.22 4.20
C HIS A 83 -15.32 7.74 5.54
N ASN A 84 -15.43 6.93 6.61
CA ASN A 84 -14.84 7.23 7.92
C ASN A 84 -13.31 7.01 7.94
N ILE A 85 -12.75 6.31 6.95
CA ILE A 85 -11.31 6.20 6.75
C ILE A 85 -10.87 7.41 5.93
N ILE A 86 -10.47 8.47 6.63
CA ILE A 86 -10.29 9.81 6.05
C ILE A 86 -8.94 10.02 5.32
N SER A 87 -8.00 9.09 5.45
CA SER A 87 -6.68 9.20 4.80
C SER A 87 -6.00 7.84 4.67
N GLY A 88 -4.95 7.76 3.83
CA GLY A 88 -4.10 6.58 3.73
C GLY A 88 -3.39 6.25 5.05
N THR A 89 -2.91 7.26 5.78
CA THR A 89 -2.32 7.05 7.11
C THR A 89 -3.33 6.45 8.09
N HIS A 90 -4.59 6.91 8.06
CA HIS A 90 -5.65 6.33 8.89
C HIS A 90 -5.95 4.87 8.52
N ALA A 91 -5.98 4.54 7.23
CA ALA A 91 -6.15 3.15 6.78
C ALA A 91 -5.01 2.24 7.27
N ILE A 92 -3.76 2.70 7.19
CA ILE A 92 -2.60 1.96 7.68
C ILE A 92 -2.67 1.81 9.21
N ALA A 93 -3.00 2.89 9.94
CA ALA A 93 -3.15 2.86 11.39
C ALA A 93 -4.18 1.80 11.83
N ILE A 94 -5.36 1.77 11.19
CA ILE A 94 -6.39 0.74 11.45
C ILE A 94 -5.80 -0.66 11.25
N GLY A 95 -5.06 -0.88 10.15
CA GLY A 95 -4.41 -2.17 9.88
C GLY A 95 -3.39 -2.55 10.96
N LEU A 96 -2.53 -1.61 11.39
CA LEU A 96 -1.53 -1.87 12.43
C LEU A 96 -2.19 -2.24 13.76
N TYR A 97 -3.19 -1.47 14.22
CA TYR A 97 -3.90 -1.75 15.47
C TYR A 97 -4.77 -3.01 15.42
N ALA A 98 -5.27 -3.41 14.24
CA ALA A 98 -6.05 -4.61 14.09
C ALA A 98 -5.22 -5.89 14.12
N LEU A 99 -3.99 -5.85 13.59
CA LEU A 99 -3.14 -7.01 13.36
C LEU A 99 -2.10 -7.24 14.46
N LEU A 100 -1.65 -6.17 15.14
CA LEU A 100 -0.59 -6.24 16.15
C LEU A 100 -1.18 -6.23 17.57
N LYS A 101 -0.59 -7.01 18.45
CA LYS A 101 -0.98 -7.16 19.85
C LYS A 101 0.21 -6.84 20.76
N PRO A 102 -0.02 -6.48 22.03
CA PRO A 102 1.05 -6.34 23.03
C PRO A 102 1.94 -7.58 23.07
N GLY A 103 3.24 -7.40 22.97
CA GLY A 103 4.25 -8.47 22.88
C GLY A 103 4.66 -8.86 21.45
N ASP A 104 3.93 -8.43 20.43
CA ASP A 104 4.34 -8.61 19.04
C ASP A 104 5.45 -7.63 18.65
N THR A 105 6.17 -7.96 17.59
CA THR A 105 7.15 -7.08 16.96
C THR A 105 6.73 -6.77 15.51
N MET A 106 6.70 -5.48 15.17
CA MET A 106 6.62 -4.99 13.80
C MET A 106 8.03 -4.81 13.25
N LEU A 107 8.35 -5.47 12.12
CA LEU A 107 9.61 -5.32 11.42
C LEU A 107 9.42 -4.53 10.13
N SER A 108 9.89 -3.28 10.07
CA SER A 108 9.97 -2.51 8.83
C SER A 108 11.19 -2.94 8.03
N VAL A 109 11.01 -3.32 6.77
CA VAL A 109 12.10 -3.84 5.91
C VAL A 109 12.48 -2.88 4.77
N THR A 110 12.03 -1.66 4.89
CA THR A 110 12.37 -0.55 3.98
C THR A 110 13.01 0.63 4.70
N GLY A 111 13.55 0.38 5.88
CA GLY A 111 14.03 1.41 6.80
C GLY A 111 12.88 2.11 7.54
N THR A 112 13.16 3.30 8.06
CA THR A 112 12.19 4.10 8.81
C THR A 112 11.02 4.51 7.93
N PRO A 113 9.74 4.26 8.34
CA PRO A 113 8.56 4.73 7.63
C PRO A 113 8.52 6.26 7.49
N TYR A 114 7.72 6.75 6.54
CA TYR A 114 7.55 8.19 6.34
C TYR A 114 6.95 8.88 7.59
N ASP A 115 7.17 10.18 7.71
CA ASP A 115 6.95 11.01 8.89
C ASP A 115 5.56 10.86 9.53
N THR A 116 4.47 10.93 8.74
CA THR A 116 3.11 10.82 9.28
C THR A 116 2.80 9.45 9.89
N LEU A 117 3.52 8.40 9.51
CA LEU A 117 3.35 7.07 10.08
C LEU A 117 4.24 6.85 11.32
N GLN A 118 5.35 7.56 11.43
CA GLN A 118 6.24 7.47 12.61
C GLN A 118 5.48 7.79 13.88
N GLY A 119 4.62 8.82 13.88
CA GLY A 119 3.77 9.16 15.03
C GLY A 119 2.77 8.05 15.38
N VAL A 120 2.13 7.43 14.39
CA VAL A 120 1.21 6.30 14.61
C VAL A 120 1.95 5.10 15.23
N ILE A 121 3.14 4.79 14.74
CA ILE A 121 3.97 3.71 15.27
C ILE A 121 4.52 4.06 16.65
N GLY A 122 4.87 5.33 16.88
CA GLY A 122 5.44 5.81 18.14
C GLY A 122 6.96 5.83 18.16
N ILE A 123 7.61 5.93 16.98
CA ILE A 123 9.08 5.90 16.85
C ILE A 123 9.73 7.06 17.60
N ASN A 124 9.04 8.21 17.68
CA ASN A 124 9.54 9.41 18.36
C ASN A 124 9.05 9.54 19.82
N GLY A 125 8.41 8.49 20.37
CA GLY A 125 7.97 8.44 21.77
C GLY A 125 6.55 8.98 22.02
N GLU A 126 5.68 8.93 21.00
CA GLU A 126 4.26 9.32 21.14
C GLU A 126 3.53 8.37 22.12
N GLU A 127 2.74 8.94 23.04
CA GLU A 127 2.05 8.19 24.10
C GLU A 127 0.90 7.32 23.60
N ASP A 128 0.15 7.78 22.59
CA ASP A 128 -0.98 7.04 22.01
C ASP A 128 -0.58 6.38 20.69
N SER A 129 0.32 5.40 20.75
CA SER A 129 0.95 4.78 19.58
C SER A 129 0.95 3.26 19.64
N VAL A 130 1.33 2.61 18.54
CA VAL A 130 1.49 1.15 18.46
C VAL A 130 2.53 0.67 19.47
N ILE A 131 3.66 1.38 19.61
CA ILE A 131 4.72 1.05 20.57
C ILE A 131 4.22 1.23 22.01
N SER A 132 3.53 2.33 22.33
CA SER A 132 2.99 2.56 23.67
C SER A 132 1.93 1.50 24.06
N GLY A 133 1.28 0.92 23.08
CA GLY A 133 0.39 -0.24 23.23
C GLY A 133 1.10 -1.57 23.53
N GLY A 134 2.42 -1.58 23.64
CA GLY A 134 3.21 -2.78 23.99
C GLY A 134 3.73 -3.58 22.80
N VAL A 135 3.71 -3.02 21.59
CA VAL A 135 4.30 -3.61 20.39
C VAL A 135 5.74 -3.14 20.25
N ALA A 136 6.67 -4.05 19.95
CA ALA A 136 8.05 -3.67 19.64
C ALA A 136 8.18 -3.26 18.15
N TYR A 137 9.08 -2.32 17.88
CA TYR A 137 9.44 -1.90 16.53
C TYR A 137 10.90 -2.20 16.24
N LYS A 138 11.14 -2.76 15.07
CA LYS A 138 12.47 -2.99 14.50
C LYS A 138 12.50 -2.59 13.05
N GLU A 139 13.69 -2.26 12.54
CA GLU A 139 13.85 -1.96 11.11
C GLU A 139 15.10 -2.60 10.52
N ILE A 140 15.00 -2.93 9.24
CA ILE A 140 16.11 -3.32 8.37
C ILE A 140 16.08 -2.32 7.21
N PRO A 141 17.16 -1.56 6.99
CA PRO A 141 17.24 -0.65 5.87
C PRO A 141 17.35 -1.41 4.55
N LEU A 142 17.05 -0.72 3.45
CA LEU A 142 17.38 -1.23 2.12
C LEU A 142 18.90 -1.35 1.96
N THR A 143 19.35 -2.24 1.08
CA THR A 143 20.78 -2.35 0.70
C THR A 143 21.27 -1.04 0.08
N SER A 144 22.57 -0.89 -0.07
CA SER A 144 23.18 0.27 -0.76
C SER A 144 22.70 0.47 -2.20
N GLU A 145 22.14 -0.59 -2.82
CA GLU A 145 21.54 -0.54 -4.15
C GLU A 145 20.02 -0.18 -4.11
N GLY A 146 19.48 0.06 -2.92
CA GLY A 146 18.06 0.33 -2.71
C GLY A 146 17.17 -0.90 -2.90
N ARG A 147 17.68 -2.10 -2.66
CA ARG A 147 16.94 -3.38 -2.72
C ARG A 147 16.55 -3.85 -1.32
N LEU A 148 15.53 -4.69 -1.24
CA LEU A 148 15.17 -5.39 0.01
C LEU A 148 16.32 -6.35 0.40
N ASP A 149 16.74 -6.30 1.66
CA ASP A 149 17.75 -7.21 2.21
C ASP A 149 17.07 -8.49 2.73
N ILE A 150 16.64 -9.34 1.79
CA ILE A 150 15.93 -10.59 2.12
C ILE A 150 16.74 -11.47 3.09
N PRO A 151 18.06 -11.68 2.93
CA PRO A 151 18.83 -12.45 3.89
C PRO A 151 18.77 -11.91 5.31
N ALA A 152 18.87 -10.59 5.50
CA ALA A 152 18.77 -9.98 6.82
C ALA A 152 17.35 -10.11 7.41
N VAL A 153 16.32 -10.03 6.58
CA VAL A 153 14.92 -10.24 7.00
C VAL A 153 14.73 -11.67 7.51
N LEU A 154 15.17 -12.67 6.76
CA LEU A 154 15.05 -14.08 7.13
C LEU A 154 15.80 -14.37 8.43
N ALA A 155 17.04 -13.88 8.56
CA ALA A 155 17.81 -14.00 9.80
C ALA A 155 17.08 -13.33 10.99
N GLY A 156 16.43 -12.19 10.79
CA GLY A 156 15.60 -11.52 11.80
C GLY A 156 14.45 -12.41 12.27
N LEU A 157 13.71 -13.01 11.33
CA LEU A 157 12.57 -13.90 11.62
C LEU A 157 12.97 -15.21 12.32
N GLU A 158 14.14 -15.76 11.97
CA GLU A 158 14.66 -16.95 12.64
C GLU A 158 15.07 -16.68 14.09
N ASN A 159 15.65 -15.51 14.35
CA ASN A 159 16.18 -15.13 15.67
C ASN A 159 15.11 -14.51 16.58
N ASP A 160 13.99 -14.06 16.07
CA ASP A 160 12.94 -13.39 16.86
C ASP A 160 11.54 -13.84 16.47
N ARG A 161 10.97 -14.75 17.24
CA ARG A 161 9.62 -15.28 17.04
C ARG A 161 8.50 -14.33 17.45
N SER A 162 8.82 -13.20 18.06
CA SER A 162 7.85 -12.14 18.36
C SER A 162 7.50 -11.30 17.12
N ILE A 163 8.27 -11.38 16.05
CA ILE A 163 7.95 -10.71 14.79
C ILE A 163 6.68 -11.34 14.19
N LYS A 164 5.61 -10.55 14.14
CA LYS A 164 4.30 -10.94 13.63
C LYS A 164 3.88 -10.11 12.40
N MET A 165 4.66 -9.11 12.08
CA MET A 165 4.42 -8.29 10.89
C MET A 165 5.75 -7.92 10.23
N VAL A 166 5.85 -8.22 8.93
CA VAL A 166 6.90 -7.70 8.05
C VAL A 166 6.27 -6.56 7.24
N TYR A 167 6.66 -5.32 7.53
CA TYR A 167 6.09 -4.12 6.93
C TYR A 167 6.95 -3.62 5.78
N VAL A 168 6.33 -3.50 4.61
CA VAL A 168 6.97 -2.97 3.38
C VAL A 168 6.35 -1.64 3.01
N GLN A 169 7.09 -0.56 3.05
CA GLN A 169 6.67 0.72 2.51
C GLN A 169 7.17 0.87 1.07
N ARG A 170 6.28 0.63 0.09
CA ARG A 170 6.61 0.81 -1.32
C ARG A 170 6.81 2.28 -1.69
N SER A 171 5.97 3.16 -1.15
CA SER A 171 6.10 4.62 -1.33
C SER A 171 7.40 5.11 -0.70
N LYS A 172 8.15 5.91 -1.45
CA LYS A 172 9.40 6.51 -0.97
C LYS A 172 9.22 7.89 -0.32
N GLY A 173 7.98 8.43 -0.33
CA GLY A 173 7.74 9.79 0.15
C GLY A 173 8.63 10.79 -0.59
N TYR A 174 9.39 11.59 0.16
CA TYR A 174 10.36 12.57 -0.35
C TYR A 174 11.77 12.02 -0.55
N ASP A 175 11.99 10.74 -0.25
CA ASP A 175 13.30 10.09 -0.43
C ASP A 175 13.67 9.98 -1.92
N SER A 176 14.95 10.05 -2.22
CA SER A 176 15.51 9.91 -3.57
C SER A 176 15.72 8.45 -4.01
N ARG A 177 15.48 7.46 -3.12
CA ARG A 177 15.67 6.05 -3.44
C ARG A 177 14.80 5.60 -4.62
N ARG A 178 15.20 4.53 -5.29
CA ARG A 178 14.41 3.93 -6.37
C ARG A 178 13.07 3.36 -5.83
N THR A 179 12.12 3.18 -6.71
CA THR A 179 10.85 2.52 -6.39
C THR A 179 11.05 1.01 -6.35
N LEU A 180 10.47 0.35 -5.35
CA LEU A 180 10.37 -1.11 -5.30
C LEU A 180 9.33 -1.60 -6.30
N THR A 181 9.66 -2.64 -7.04
CA THR A 181 8.73 -3.30 -7.97
C THR A 181 7.84 -4.30 -7.23
N SER A 182 6.68 -4.66 -7.83
CA SER A 182 5.84 -5.72 -7.30
C SER A 182 6.59 -7.05 -7.21
N ALA A 183 7.37 -7.39 -8.24
CA ALA A 183 8.15 -8.63 -8.26
C ALA A 183 9.17 -8.74 -7.10
N GLU A 184 9.76 -7.62 -6.65
CA GLU A 184 10.64 -7.62 -5.48
C GLU A 184 9.86 -7.84 -4.18
N ILE A 185 8.65 -7.32 -4.09
CA ILE A 185 7.77 -7.52 -2.93
C ILE A 185 7.26 -8.97 -2.91
N ASP A 186 6.89 -9.52 -4.06
CA ASP A 186 6.48 -10.93 -4.19
C ASP A 186 7.60 -11.87 -3.78
N ALA A 187 8.85 -11.63 -4.23
CA ALA A 187 10.01 -12.41 -3.83
C ALA A 187 10.27 -12.36 -2.31
N LEU A 188 10.08 -11.19 -1.69
CA LEU A 188 10.15 -11.07 -0.22
C LEU A 188 9.02 -11.85 0.45
N TYR A 189 7.78 -11.73 -0.04
CA TYR A 189 6.63 -12.45 0.50
C TYR A 189 6.86 -13.96 0.50
N ASP A 190 7.28 -14.52 -0.63
CA ASP A 190 7.57 -15.95 -0.78
C ASP A 190 8.68 -16.39 0.20
N ALA A 191 9.75 -15.60 0.31
CA ALA A 191 10.83 -15.87 1.23
C ALA A 191 10.37 -15.85 2.70
N VAL A 192 9.61 -14.84 3.12
CA VAL A 192 9.05 -14.74 4.48
C VAL A 192 8.14 -15.92 4.77
N LYS A 193 7.21 -16.26 3.86
CA LYS A 193 6.26 -17.37 4.05
C LYS A 193 6.91 -18.75 4.07
N SER A 194 8.13 -18.88 3.56
CA SER A 194 8.90 -20.13 3.67
C SER A 194 9.41 -20.42 5.09
N VAL A 195 9.51 -19.41 5.97
CA VAL A 195 10.11 -19.53 7.32
C VAL A 195 9.21 -19.03 8.45
N SER A 196 8.17 -18.29 8.16
CA SER A 196 7.29 -17.63 9.14
C SER A 196 5.87 -17.43 8.62
N ASP A 197 4.91 -17.36 9.56
CA ASP A 197 3.53 -16.94 9.30
C ASP A 197 3.31 -15.41 9.45
N ALA A 198 4.39 -14.66 9.67
CA ALA A 198 4.37 -13.21 9.85
C ALA A 198 3.89 -12.47 8.59
#